data_ba0de55e033c9d248b9855b77ed69a0f
#
_entry.id   ba0de55e033c9d248b9855b77ed69a0f
#
_cell.length_a   1.000
_cell.length_b   1.000
_cell.length_c   1.000
_cell.angle_alpha   90.00
_cell.angle_beta   90.00
_cell.angle_gamma   90.00
#
_symmetry.space_group_name_H-M   'P 1'
#
loop_
_entity.id
_entity.type
_entity.pdbx_description
1 polymer ?
#
loop_
_entity_poly.entity_id
_entity_poly.type
_entity_poly.pdbx_seq_one_letter_code
_entity_poly.pdbx_strand_id
1 'polypeptide(L)'
;HEGVNIPLTLTTYCDAPVGSGLGASSTLVVAMIRVFSEFLNIPLDDYAIAGLAYDIEREVCGLAGGRQDQFSACFGGFNFMEFYSEKRALVNSLRIKNHIICELEASLVLFYTGVSRESARIISDQSRNVSAGQEQALEAMQGLKQEALSMKESLLKGDFEGIVESMRLGWENKKRSAATVSNPHIEQIYSAATAAGASAGKVSGAGGGGFMLFFVNPESRMDVIRALSRFEGQSSNCHFTKTGAQAWSVK
;
A
#
# COMPACT_ATOMS: atom_id res chain seq x y z
N HIS A 1 23.83 0.72 -15.46
CA HIS A 1 25.25 0.77 -15.87
C HIS A 1 25.51 1.70 -17.07
N GLU A 2 24.83 2.88 -17.08
CA GLU A 2 24.97 3.84 -18.20
C GLU A 2 26.29 4.64 -18.21
N GLY A 3 27.26 4.24 -17.37
CA GLY A 3 28.60 4.83 -17.35
C GLY A 3 28.63 6.29 -16.93
N VAL A 4 27.70 6.71 -16.06
CA VAL A 4 27.67 8.09 -15.54
C VAL A 4 28.93 8.33 -14.72
N ASN A 5 29.81 9.18 -15.24
CA ASN A 5 31.09 9.53 -14.58
C ASN A 5 31.18 11.06 -14.37
N ILE A 6 30.14 11.62 -13.78
CA ILE A 6 30.09 13.03 -13.39
C ILE A 6 29.81 13.14 -11.89
N PRO A 7 30.44 14.05 -11.17
CA PRO A 7 30.14 14.30 -9.78
C PRO A 7 28.70 14.83 -9.67
N LEU A 8 27.92 14.25 -8.77
CA LEU A 8 26.55 14.69 -8.48
C LEU A 8 26.27 14.61 -6.98
N THR A 9 25.34 15.42 -6.52
CA THR A 9 24.79 15.33 -5.17
C THR A 9 23.31 14.89 -5.29
N LEU A 10 22.93 13.80 -4.64
CA LEU A 10 21.56 13.32 -4.56
C LEU A 10 21.05 13.55 -3.15
N THR A 11 19.99 14.35 -3.02
CA THR A 11 19.29 14.55 -1.75
C THR A 11 17.93 13.91 -1.82
N THR A 12 17.58 13.10 -0.82
CA THR A 12 16.29 12.42 -0.73
C THR A 12 15.57 12.82 0.55
N TYR A 13 14.25 12.91 0.47
CA TYR A 13 13.37 13.18 1.59
C TYR A 13 12.11 12.32 1.51
N CYS A 14 11.58 11.89 2.64
CA CYS A 14 10.36 11.09 2.73
C CYS A 14 9.56 11.50 3.97
N ASP A 15 8.29 11.85 3.80
CA ASP A 15 7.37 12.18 4.90
C ASP A 15 6.92 10.96 5.70
N ALA A 16 6.89 9.78 5.05
CA ALA A 16 6.45 8.56 5.69
C ALA A 16 7.59 7.94 6.53
N PRO A 17 7.32 7.54 7.78
CA PRO A 17 8.30 6.84 8.59
C PRO A 17 8.79 5.56 7.92
N VAL A 18 10.06 5.20 8.12
CA VAL A 18 10.62 3.94 7.64
C VAL A 18 9.85 2.77 8.25
N GLY A 19 9.51 1.77 7.43
CA GLY A 19 8.70 0.63 7.88
C GLY A 19 7.22 0.95 8.12
N SER A 20 6.74 2.07 7.62
CA SER A 20 5.34 2.52 7.73
C SER A 20 4.33 1.60 7.03
N GLY A 21 4.77 0.76 6.09
CA GLY A 21 3.87 -0.10 5.30
C GLY A 21 3.15 0.63 4.15
N LEU A 22 3.58 1.86 3.83
CA LEU A 22 3.04 2.67 2.72
C LEU A 22 3.86 2.56 1.43
N GLY A 23 4.78 1.60 1.33
CA GLY A 23 5.62 1.44 0.14
C GLY A 23 6.74 2.49 0.00
N ALA A 24 7.11 3.21 1.09
CA ALA A 24 8.07 4.31 1.05
C ALA A 24 9.43 3.92 0.43
N SER A 25 9.94 2.72 0.69
CA SER A 25 11.18 2.21 0.10
C SER A 25 11.09 2.15 -1.41
N SER A 26 10.08 1.44 -1.93
CA SER A 26 9.87 1.28 -3.37
C SER A 26 9.57 2.62 -4.06
N THR A 27 8.82 3.50 -3.40
CA THR A 27 8.54 4.85 -3.91
C THR A 27 9.82 5.66 -4.05
N LEU A 28 10.76 5.56 -3.08
CA LEU A 28 12.05 6.23 -3.16
C LEU A 28 12.89 5.71 -4.33
N VAL A 29 12.95 4.38 -4.52
CA VAL A 29 13.68 3.78 -5.66
C VAL A 29 13.08 4.24 -6.98
N VAL A 30 11.75 4.25 -7.12
CA VAL A 30 11.05 4.75 -8.31
C VAL A 30 11.38 6.23 -8.56
N ALA A 31 11.35 7.07 -7.52
CA ALA A 31 11.67 8.48 -7.63
C ALA A 31 13.12 8.70 -8.10
N MET A 32 14.07 7.96 -7.56
CA MET A 32 15.47 8.02 -8.00
C MET A 32 15.63 7.60 -9.47
N ILE A 33 14.99 6.50 -9.90
CA ILE A 33 15.04 6.06 -11.30
C ILE A 33 14.44 7.13 -12.20
N ARG A 34 13.30 7.73 -11.84
CA ARG A 34 12.64 8.78 -12.61
C ARG A 34 13.55 10.01 -12.75
N VAL A 35 14.22 10.43 -11.69
CA VAL A 35 15.17 11.55 -11.72
C VAL A 35 16.37 11.24 -12.63
N PHE A 36 16.95 10.04 -12.52
CA PHE A 36 18.05 9.65 -13.41
C PHE A 36 17.63 9.47 -14.87
N SER A 37 16.42 8.96 -15.12
CA SER A 37 15.85 8.89 -16.47
C SER A 37 15.76 10.29 -17.12
N GLU A 38 15.26 11.27 -16.37
CA GLU A 38 15.19 12.68 -16.82
C GLU A 38 16.60 13.27 -17.01
N PHE A 39 17.46 13.13 -16.00
CA PHE A 39 18.81 13.69 -16.00
C PHE A 39 19.70 13.16 -17.14
N LEU A 40 19.57 11.87 -17.46
CA LEU A 40 20.36 11.22 -18.52
C LEU A 40 19.67 11.24 -19.88
N ASN A 41 18.47 11.82 -19.99
CA ASN A 41 17.63 11.80 -21.18
C ASN A 41 17.38 10.36 -21.70
N ILE A 42 17.16 9.41 -20.79
CA ILE A 42 16.81 8.03 -21.11
C ILE A 42 15.28 7.89 -21.06
N PRO A 43 14.59 7.69 -22.19
CA PRO A 43 13.13 7.62 -22.21
C PRO A 43 12.61 6.30 -21.67
N LEU A 44 12.33 6.25 -20.36
CA LEU A 44 11.70 5.10 -19.70
C LEU A 44 10.21 5.40 -19.44
N ASP A 45 9.34 4.49 -19.86
CA ASP A 45 7.93 4.54 -19.52
C ASP A 45 7.67 4.04 -18.09
N ASP A 46 6.43 4.16 -17.60
CA ASP A 46 6.06 3.77 -16.24
C ASP A 46 6.24 2.28 -15.97
N TYR A 47 6.02 1.42 -16.96
CA TYR A 47 6.25 -0.02 -16.83
C TYR A 47 7.74 -0.35 -16.73
N ALA A 48 8.58 0.29 -17.54
CA ALA A 48 10.03 0.10 -17.51
C ALA A 48 10.62 0.58 -16.17
N ILE A 49 10.18 1.73 -15.66
CA ILE A 49 10.63 2.24 -14.36
C ILE A 49 10.17 1.32 -13.21
N ALA A 50 8.90 0.90 -13.21
CA ALA A 50 8.40 -0.01 -12.18
C ALA A 50 9.11 -1.36 -12.21
N GLY A 51 9.37 -1.91 -13.40
CA GLY A 51 10.13 -3.15 -13.58
C GLY A 51 11.57 -3.02 -13.09
N LEU A 52 12.27 -1.95 -13.46
CA LEU A 52 13.64 -1.67 -13.03
C LEU A 52 13.72 -1.48 -11.51
N ALA A 53 12.78 -0.76 -10.92
CA ALA A 53 12.70 -0.59 -9.47
C ALA A 53 12.53 -1.94 -8.76
N TYR A 54 11.67 -2.81 -9.28
CA TYR A 54 11.49 -4.16 -8.76
C TYR A 54 12.80 -4.96 -8.85
N ASP A 55 13.46 -4.97 -9.99
CA ASP A 55 14.72 -5.71 -10.20
C ASP A 55 15.82 -5.21 -9.25
N ILE A 56 15.95 -3.90 -9.07
CA ILE A 56 16.90 -3.32 -8.11
C ILE A 56 16.60 -3.81 -6.68
N GLU A 57 15.35 -3.68 -6.22
CA GLU A 57 15.01 -4.04 -4.85
C GLU A 57 15.08 -5.56 -4.60
N ARG A 58 14.60 -6.40 -5.52
CA ARG A 58 14.44 -7.84 -5.31
C ARG A 58 15.63 -8.66 -5.77
N GLU A 59 16.23 -8.32 -6.90
CA GLU A 59 17.32 -9.11 -7.47
C GLU A 59 18.69 -8.56 -7.07
N VAL A 60 18.87 -7.23 -7.09
CA VAL A 60 20.17 -6.64 -6.76
C VAL A 60 20.35 -6.49 -5.24
N CYS A 61 19.35 -5.95 -4.54
CA CYS A 61 19.40 -5.73 -3.09
C CYS A 61 18.90 -6.94 -2.28
N GLY A 62 18.29 -7.94 -2.90
CA GLY A 62 17.80 -9.16 -2.23
C GLY A 62 16.66 -8.93 -1.24
N LEU A 63 15.92 -7.83 -1.34
CA LEU A 63 14.82 -7.50 -0.43
C LEU A 63 13.59 -8.35 -0.74
N ALA A 64 12.98 -8.96 0.28
CA ALA A 64 11.71 -9.67 0.11
C ALA A 64 10.56 -8.72 -0.19
N GLY A 65 9.67 -9.09 -1.13
CA GLY A 65 8.47 -8.30 -1.44
C GLY A 65 7.85 -8.61 -2.80
N GLY A 66 6.64 -8.11 -2.99
CA GLY A 66 5.95 -8.14 -4.28
C GLY A 66 6.31 -6.97 -5.19
N ARG A 67 5.53 -6.80 -6.25
CA ARG A 67 5.69 -5.76 -7.28
C ARG A 67 4.73 -4.58 -7.14
N GLN A 68 3.78 -4.65 -6.21
CA GLN A 68 2.68 -3.70 -6.12
C GLN A 68 3.15 -2.26 -5.89
N ASP A 69 4.10 -2.06 -4.96
CA ASP A 69 4.50 -0.72 -4.50
C ASP A 69 5.21 0.07 -5.60
N GLN A 70 6.07 -0.59 -6.39
CA GLN A 70 6.78 0.03 -7.51
C GLN A 70 5.80 0.51 -8.58
N PHE A 71 4.81 -0.34 -8.93
CA PHE A 71 3.79 0.03 -9.90
C PHE A 71 2.86 1.12 -9.35
N SER A 72 2.46 1.06 -8.08
CA SER A 72 1.68 2.13 -7.44
C SER A 72 2.40 3.47 -7.50
N ALA A 73 3.69 3.50 -7.20
CA ALA A 73 4.50 4.72 -7.23
C ALA A 73 4.64 5.31 -8.63
N CYS A 74 4.75 4.47 -9.67
CA CYS A 74 4.85 4.94 -11.05
C CYS A 74 3.53 5.49 -11.59
N PHE A 75 2.43 4.77 -11.40
CA PHE A 75 1.14 5.09 -12.03
C PHE A 75 0.31 6.11 -11.23
N GLY A 76 0.42 6.12 -9.89
CA GLY A 76 -0.42 6.97 -9.04
C GLY A 76 -1.92 6.68 -9.19
N GLY A 77 -2.75 7.38 -8.42
CA GLY A 77 -4.20 7.24 -8.49
C GLY A 77 -4.72 5.87 -8.03
N PHE A 78 -5.87 5.50 -8.54
CA PHE A 78 -6.52 4.22 -8.26
C PHE A 78 -6.26 3.24 -9.40
N ASN A 79 -5.65 2.10 -9.08
CA ASN A 79 -5.29 1.10 -10.08
C ASN A 79 -5.77 -0.29 -9.69
N PHE A 80 -6.25 -1.03 -10.67
CA PHE A 80 -6.41 -2.47 -10.59
C PHE A 80 -5.23 -3.13 -11.31
N MET A 81 -4.41 -3.84 -10.57
CA MET A 81 -3.16 -4.42 -11.07
C MET A 81 -3.27 -5.92 -11.15
N GLU A 82 -2.87 -6.47 -12.27
CA GLU A 82 -2.79 -7.91 -12.50
C GLU A 82 -1.35 -8.31 -12.75
N PHE A 83 -0.85 -9.24 -11.96
CA PHE A 83 0.51 -9.75 -12.06
C PHE A 83 0.49 -11.19 -12.53
N TYR A 84 1.20 -11.44 -13.62
CA TYR A 84 1.29 -12.74 -14.28
C TYR A 84 2.69 -13.32 -14.12
N SER A 85 2.89 -14.56 -14.64
CA SER A 85 4.21 -15.16 -14.81
C SER A 85 5.12 -14.31 -15.71
N GLU A 86 6.42 -14.62 -15.74
CA GLU A 86 7.40 -13.97 -16.62
C GLU A 86 7.51 -12.44 -16.44
N LYS A 87 7.34 -11.96 -15.20
CA LYS A 87 7.39 -10.52 -14.83
C LYS A 87 6.33 -9.65 -15.54
N ARG A 88 5.40 -10.24 -16.27
CA ARG A 88 4.33 -9.48 -16.93
C ARG A 88 3.40 -8.86 -15.90
N ALA A 89 3.06 -7.59 -16.09
CA ALA A 89 2.08 -6.86 -15.29
C ALA A 89 1.12 -6.09 -16.21
N LEU A 90 -0.11 -5.92 -15.75
CA LEU A 90 -1.11 -5.07 -16.40
C LEU A 90 -1.69 -4.13 -15.36
N VAL A 91 -1.63 -2.83 -15.61
CA VAL A 91 -2.18 -1.80 -14.74
C VAL A 91 -3.39 -1.17 -15.42
N ASN A 92 -4.54 -1.32 -14.81
CA ASN A 92 -5.79 -0.70 -15.23
C ASN A 92 -6.09 0.49 -14.32
N SER A 93 -5.82 1.71 -14.76
CA SER A 93 -6.16 2.93 -14.03
C SER A 93 -7.68 3.11 -13.98
N LEU A 94 -8.24 3.15 -12.78
CA LEU A 94 -9.66 3.23 -12.54
C LEU A 94 -10.15 4.68 -12.63
N ARG A 95 -11.16 4.92 -13.47
CA ARG A 95 -11.78 6.25 -13.61
C ARG A 95 -12.86 6.46 -12.57
N ILE A 96 -12.43 6.73 -11.33
CA ILE A 96 -13.36 6.99 -10.22
C ILE A 96 -13.84 8.44 -10.30
N LYS A 97 -15.15 8.65 -10.12
CA LYS A 97 -15.75 9.99 -10.12
C LYS A 97 -15.26 10.80 -8.92
N ASN A 98 -15.04 12.10 -9.13
CA ASN A 98 -14.43 12.96 -8.11
C ASN A 98 -15.23 13.01 -6.80
N HIS A 99 -16.57 12.98 -6.84
CA HIS A 99 -17.39 12.95 -5.63
C HIS A 99 -17.15 11.68 -4.79
N ILE A 100 -16.93 10.51 -5.43
CA ILE A 100 -16.59 9.27 -4.74
C ILE A 100 -15.22 9.40 -4.07
N ILE A 101 -14.25 10.01 -4.76
CA ILE A 101 -12.91 10.26 -4.17
C ILE A 101 -13.01 11.17 -2.94
N CYS A 102 -13.75 12.27 -3.03
CA CYS A 102 -13.95 13.18 -1.91
C CYS A 102 -14.63 12.50 -0.71
N GLU A 103 -15.62 11.65 -0.97
CA GLU A 103 -16.30 10.90 0.08
C GLU A 103 -15.39 9.85 0.71
N LEU A 104 -14.56 9.15 -0.07
CA LEU A 104 -13.52 8.27 0.44
C LEU A 104 -12.52 9.03 1.34
N GLU A 105 -12.03 10.19 0.91
CA GLU A 105 -11.12 11.01 1.71
C GLU A 105 -11.77 11.47 3.03
N ALA A 106 -13.05 11.81 3.00
CA ALA A 106 -13.80 12.17 4.20
C ALA A 106 -14.02 10.98 5.15
N SER A 107 -14.17 9.78 4.61
CA SER A 107 -14.48 8.55 5.34
C SER A 107 -13.24 7.77 5.79
N LEU A 108 -12.05 8.08 5.29
CA LEU A 108 -10.83 7.35 5.64
C LEU A 108 -10.03 8.06 6.72
N VAL A 109 -9.63 7.31 7.73
CA VAL A 109 -8.70 7.72 8.80
C VAL A 109 -7.46 6.84 8.71
N LEU A 110 -6.30 7.45 8.56
CA LEU A 110 -5.01 6.80 8.68
C LEU A 110 -4.53 6.92 10.12
N PHE A 111 -4.01 5.84 10.69
CA PHE A 111 -3.40 5.83 12.01
C PHE A 111 -2.04 5.13 11.97
N TYR A 112 -0.98 5.88 12.25
CA TYR A 112 0.35 5.31 12.44
C TYR A 112 0.46 4.72 13.84
N THR A 113 0.76 3.43 13.94
CA THR A 113 0.77 2.68 15.21
C THR A 113 1.99 2.94 16.11
N GLY A 114 2.90 3.85 15.70
CA GLY A 114 4.16 4.09 16.43
C GLY A 114 5.20 2.98 16.26
N VAL A 115 4.83 1.84 15.72
CA VAL A 115 5.70 0.66 15.58
C VAL A 115 6.10 0.48 14.11
N SER A 116 7.38 0.65 13.84
CA SER A 116 8.00 0.23 12.58
C SER A 116 8.48 -1.21 12.69
N ARG A 117 8.47 -1.98 11.60
CA ARG A 117 8.88 -3.38 11.63
C ARG A 117 9.41 -3.89 10.30
N GLU A 118 10.04 -5.04 10.37
CA GLU A 118 10.56 -5.76 9.20
C GLU A 118 9.42 -6.43 8.42
N SER A 119 8.91 -5.79 7.38
CA SER A 119 7.93 -6.36 6.44
C SER A 119 8.43 -7.67 5.82
N ALA A 120 9.75 -7.78 5.63
CA ALA A 120 10.39 -8.96 5.04
C ALA A 120 10.04 -10.27 5.75
N ARG A 121 10.01 -10.27 7.10
CA ARG A 121 9.66 -11.46 7.88
C ARG A 121 8.24 -11.94 7.60
N ILE A 122 7.28 -11.04 7.57
CA ILE A 122 5.85 -11.39 7.35
C ILE A 122 5.65 -11.88 5.93
N ILE A 123 6.26 -11.20 4.94
CA ILE A 123 6.22 -11.63 3.54
C ILE A 123 6.84 -13.03 3.40
N SER A 124 7.96 -13.30 4.08
CA SER A 124 8.58 -14.62 4.11
C SER A 124 7.66 -15.68 4.72
N ASP A 125 6.98 -15.36 5.84
CA ASP A 125 6.04 -16.29 6.49
C ASP A 125 4.84 -16.59 5.56
N GLN A 126 4.25 -15.57 4.92
CA GLN A 126 3.17 -15.75 3.95
C GLN A 126 3.62 -16.63 2.77
N SER A 127 4.78 -16.32 2.19
CA SER A 127 5.34 -17.07 1.04
C SER A 127 5.60 -18.53 1.43
N ARG A 128 6.17 -18.78 2.61
CA ARG A 128 6.43 -20.12 3.13
C ARG A 128 5.13 -20.92 3.31
N ASN A 129 4.09 -20.31 3.92
CA ASN A 129 2.81 -20.98 4.14
C ASN A 129 2.15 -21.38 2.82
N VAL A 130 2.17 -20.49 1.83
CA VAL A 130 1.64 -20.77 0.48
C VAL A 130 2.46 -21.86 -0.23
N SER A 131 3.80 -21.75 -0.22
CA SER A 131 4.69 -22.74 -0.85
C SER A 131 4.62 -24.12 -0.19
N ALA A 132 4.32 -24.17 1.12
CA ALA A 132 4.08 -25.43 1.85
C ALA A 132 2.69 -26.01 1.57
N GLY A 133 1.86 -25.38 0.74
CA GLY A 133 0.52 -25.85 0.42
C GLY A 133 -0.47 -25.84 1.59
N GLN A 134 -0.25 -24.98 2.59
CA GLN A 134 -1.17 -24.86 3.72
C GLN A 134 -2.54 -24.40 3.22
N GLU A 135 -3.56 -25.24 3.38
CA GLU A 135 -4.92 -25.01 2.86
C GLU A 135 -5.49 -23.65 3.28
N GLN A 136 -5.37 -23.32 4.57
CA GLN A 136 -5.83 -22.02 5.09
C GLN A 136 -5.14 -20.82 4.42
N ALA A 137 -3.84 -20.91 4.13
CA ALA A 137 -3.11 -19.83 3.47
C ALA A 137 -3.50 -19.70 1.99
N LEU A 138 -3.73 -20.83 1.31
CA LEU A 138 -4.19 -20.85 -0.08
C LEU A 138 -5.60 -20.28 -0.21
N GLU A 139 -6.53 -20.68 0.65
CA GLU A 139 -7.88 -20.11 0.72
C GLU A 139 -7.84 -18.60 1.00
N ALA A 140 -7.00 -18.16 1.94
CA ALA A 140 -6.82 -16.77 2.28
C ALA A 140 -6.34 -15.94 1.07
N MET A 141 -5.39 -16.46 0.29
CA MET A 141 -4.92 -15.80 -0.94
C MET A 141 -6.00 -15.74 -2.03
N GLN A 142 -6.81 -16.78 -2.18
CA GLN A 142 -7.96 -16.76 -3.09
C GLN A 142 -9.01 -15.73 -2.64
N GLY A 143 -9.30 -15.67 -1.35
CA GLY A 143 -10.17 -14.67 -0.75
C GLY A 143 -9.65 -13.24 -1.04
N LEU A 144 -8.37 -12.95 -0.78
CA LEU A 144 -7.76 -11.66 -1.08
C LEU A 144 -7.85 -11.28 -2.57
N LYS A 145 -7.72 -12.26 -3.47
CA LYS A 145 -7.88 -12.03 -4.91
C LYS A 145 -9.35 -11.68 -5.26
N GLN A 146 -10.31 -12.37 -4.65
CA GLN A 146 -11.73 -12.07 -4.86
C GLN A 146 -12.09 -10.69 -4.29
N GLU A 147 -11.57 -10.34 -3.10
CA GLU A 147 -11.80 -9.02 -2.50
C GLU A 147 -11.24 -7.87 -3.35
N ALA A 148 -10.12 -8.09 -4.05
CA ALA A 148 -9.58 -7.09 -4.98
C ALA A 148 -10.54 -6.83 -6.16
N LEU A 149 -11.24 -7.85 -6.65
CA LEU A 149 -12.26 -7.72 -7.70
C LEU A 149 -13.49 -6.98 -7.17
N SER A 150 -13.99 -7.39 -6.01
CA SER A 150 -15.16 -6.76 -5.37
C SER A 150 -14.88 -5.30 -5.04
N MET A 151 -13.72 -4.99 -4.47
CA MET A 151 -13.28 -3.62 -4.18
C MET A 151 -13.23 -2.76 -5.45
N LYS A 152 -12.67 -3.28 -6.55
CA LYS A 152 -12.64 -2.56 -7.84
C LYS A 152 -14.05 -2.20 -8.30
N GLU A 153 -14.99 -3.14 -8.25
CA GLU A 153 -16.36 -2.90 -8.68
C GLU A 153 -17.08 -1.89 -7.78
N SER A 154 -16.93 -2.02 -6.46
CA SER A 154 -17.54 -1.11 -5.49
C SER A 154 -17.00 0.31 -5.64
N LEU A 155 -15.68 0.49 -5.84
CA LEU A 155 -15.08 1.79 -6.10
C LEU A 155 -15.62 2.45 -7.39
N LEU A 156 -15.74 1.69 -8.47
CA LEU A 156 -16.25 2.21 -9.75
C LEU A 156 -17.72 2.62 -9.69
N LYS A 157 -18.51 1.92 -8.87
CA LYS A 157 -19.95 2.18 -8.67
C LYS A 157 -20.23 3.24 -7.59
N GLY A 158 -19.27 3.53 -6.71
CA GLY A 158 -19.46 4.34 -5.51
C GLY A 158 -20.31 3.60 -4.46
N ASP A 159 -20.20 2.28 -4.42
CA ASP A 159 -20.84 1.41 -3.44
C ASP A 159 -19.99 1.35 -2.16
N PHE A 160 -20.28 2.25 -1.23
CA PHE A 160 -19.53 2.37 0.03
C PHE A 160 -19.74 1.18 0.98
N GLU A 161 -20.92 0.55 0.94
CA GLU A 161 -21.19 -0.66 1.73
C GLU A 161 -20.33 -1.82 1.22
N GLY A 162 -20.24 -2.00 -0.09
CA GLY A 162 -19.37 -2.98 -0.74
C GLY A 162 -17.88 -2.71 -0.48
N ILE A 163 -17.45 -1.45 -0.40
CA ILE A 163 -16.08 -1.08 -0.03
C ILE A 163 -15.78 -1.50 1.41
N VAL A 164 -16.67 -1.19 2.36
CA VAL A 164 -16.54 -1.57 3.77
C VAL A 164 -16.46 -3.08 3.92
N GLU A 165 -17.35 -3.83 3.26
CA GLU A 165 -17.37 -5.28 3.33
C GLU A 165 -16.10 -5.90 2.73
N SER A 166 -15.65 -5.41 1.56
CA SER A 166 -14.38 -5.85 0.96
C SER A 166 -13.18 -5.55 1.87
N MET A 167 -13.16 -4.41 2.56
CA MET A 167 -12.09 -4.11 3.55
C MET A 167 -12.12 -5.09 4.71
N ARG A 168 -13.29 -5.42 5.24
CA ARG A 168 -13.46 -6.33 6.38
C ARG A 168 -13.02 -7.74 6.02
N LEU A 169 -13.57 -8.30 4.95
CA LEU A 169 -13.23 -9.65 4.48
C LEU A 169 -11.75 -9.73 4.07
N GLY A 170 -11.23 -8.72 3.39
CA GLY A 170 -9.83 -8.65 3.02
C GLY A 170 -8.90 -8.63 4.23
N TRP A 171 -9.27 -7.94 5.32
CA TRP A 171 -8.49 -7.98 6.57
C TRP A 171 -8.52 -9.35 7.23
N GLU A 172 -9.69 -9.99 7.33
CA GLU A 172 -9.80 -11.35 7.87
C GLU A 172 -8.99 -12.36 7.06
N ASN A 173 -9.11 -12.35 5.72
CA ASN A 173 -8.31 -13.20 4.85
C ASN A 173 -6.81 -12.94 5.03
N LYS A 174 -6.42 -11.67 5.15
CA LYS A 174 -5.02 -11.33 5.35
C LYS A 174 -4.47 -11.88 6.66
N LYS A 175 -5.21 -11.78 7.77
CA LYS A 175 -4.82 -12.39 9.06
C LYS A 175 -4.66 -13.91 8.96
N ARG A 176 -5.51 -14.58 8.17
CA ARG A 176 -5.43 -16.04 7.94
C ARG A 176 -4.20 -16.47 7.12
N SER A 177 -3.60 -15.56 6.34
CA SER A 177 -2.44 -15.89 5.49
C SER A 177 -1.15 -16.14 6.28
N ALA A 178 -0.96 -15.48 7.43
CA ALA A 178 0.13 -15.73 8.37
C ALA A 178 -0.17 -15.13 9.74
N ALA A 179 0.20 -15.82 10.81
CA ALA A 179 -0.03 -15.38 12.19
C ALA A 179 0.70 -14.06 12.53
N THR A 180 1.77 -13.74 11.81
CA THR A 180 2.55 -12.53 12.00
C THR A 180 1.91 -11.26 11.40
N VAL A 181 0.81 -11.38 10.66
CA VAL A 181 0.08 -10.25 10.05
C VAL A 181 -0.56 -9.35 11.10
N SER A 182 -1.04 -9.90 12.21
CA SER A 182 -1.60 -9.14 13.32
C SER A 182 -0.90 -9.48 14.65
N ASN A 183 -1.13 -8.67 15.66
CA ASN A 183 -0.62 -8.85 17.02
C ASN A 183 -1.56 -8.18 18.03
N PRO A 184 -1.41 -8.43 19.36
CA PRO A 184 -2.29 -7.87 20.38
C PRO A 184 -2.42 -6.34 20.34
N HIS A 185 -1.37 -5.61 19.97
CA HIS A 185 -1.39 -4.15 19.87
C HIS A 185 -2.31 -3.69 18.73
N ILE A 186 -2.18 -4.32 17.54
CA ILE A 186 -3.06 -4.04 16.39
C ILE A 186 -4.52 -4.36 16.72
N GLU A 187 -4.77 -5.51 17.34
CA GLU A 187 -6.14 -5.91 17.70
C GLU A 187 -6.77 -4.96 18.72
N GLN A 188 -5.99 -4.42 19.66
CA GLN A 188 -6.47 -3.40 20.60
C GLN A 188 -6.85 -2.10 19.89
N ILE A 189 -5.99 -1.62 18.97
CA ILE A 189 -6.26 -0.42 18.17
C ILE A 189 -7.50 -0.64 17.30
N TYR A 190 -7.58 -1.80 16.63
CA TYR A 190 -8.72 -2.17 15.78
C TYR A 190 -10.03 -2.18 16.57
N SER A 191 -10.03 -2.83 17.74
CA SER A 191 -11.20 -2.93 18.62
C SER A 191 -11.64 -1.56 19.15
N ALA A 192 -10.68 -0.71 19.52
CA ALA A 192 -10.99 0.64 20.00
C ALA A 192 -11.60 1.52 18.88
N ALA A 193 -11.06 1.44 17.67
CA ALA A 193 -11.60 2.16 16.51
C ALA A 193 -13.02 1.68 16.17
N THR A 194 -13.23 0.36 16.13
CA THR A 194 -14.54 -0.23 15.82
C THR A 194 -15.58 0.13 16.90
N ALA A 195 -15.22 0.05 18.17
CA ALA A 195 -16.09 0.45 19.28
C ALA A 195 -16.48 1.95 19.24
N ALA A 196 -15.62 2.79 18.62
CA ALA A 196 -15.87 4.21 18.44
C ALA A 196 -16.60 4.55 17.11
N GLY A 197 -16.94 3.56 16.29
CA GLY A 197 -17.75 3.74 15.08
C GLY A 197 -17.00 3.52 13.74
N ALA A 198 -15.78 2.96 13.75
CA ALA A 198 -15.16 2.52 12.52
C ALA A 198 -15.89 1.29 11.95
N SER A 199 -16.32 1.38 10.69
CA SER A 199 -17.08 0.31 10.00
C SER A 199 -16.18 -0.84 9.54
N ALA A 200 -14.93 -0.52 9.17
CA ALA A 200 -13.90 -1.49 8.77
C ALA A 200 -12.51 -0.91 9.05
N GLY A 201 -11.50 -1.77 9.04
CA GLY A 201 -10.11 -1.36 9.15
C GLY A 201 -9.15 -2.44 8.69
N LYS A 202 -7.93 -2.05 8.39
CA LYS A 202 -6.84 -2.98 8.04
C LYS A 202 -5.48 -2.35 8.28
N VAL A 203 -4.46 -3.17 8.45
CA VAL A 203 -3.06 -2.72 8.39
C VAL A 203 -2.64 -2.59 6.94
N SER A 204 -1.97 -1.50 6.59
CA SER A 204 -1.35 -1.28 5.28
C SER A 204 -0.09 -2.13 5.10
N GLY A 205 0.29 -2.41 3.86
CA GLY A 205 1.49 -3.20 3.53
C GLY A 205 1.40 -4.65 4.03
N ALA A 206 2.47 -5.24 4.52
CA ALA A 206 2.56 -6.65 4.91
C ALA A 206 1.66 -7.04 6.11
N GLY A 207 1.27 -6.13 6.98
CA GLY A 207 0.52 -6.37 8.22
C GLY A 207 1.42 -6.11 9.48
N GLY A 208 1.07 -6.36 10.82
CA GLY A 208 1.74 -6.37 12.16
C GLY A 208 2.22 -4.99 12.69
N GLY A 209 1.97 -3.82 12.06
CA GLY A 209 2.30 -2.43 12.45
C GLY A 209 2.38 -1.49 11.26
N GLY A 210 2.96 -0.32 11.44
CA GLY A 210 2.95 0.73 10.46
C GLY A 210 1.62 1.46 10.46
N PHE A 211 1.08 1.80 9.28
CA PHE A 211 -0.22 2.45 9.18
C PHE A 211 -1.39 1.46 9.20
N MET A 212 -2.40 1.82 9.95
CA MET A 212 -3.74 1.25 9.85
C MET A 212 -4.64 2.22 9.09
N LEU A 213 -5.50 1.69 8.26
CA LEU A 213 -6.53 2.42 7.53
C LEU A 213 -7.89 2.02 8.08
N PHE A 214 -8.69 3.00 8.49
CA PHE A 214 -10.05 2.78 8.97
C PHE A 214 -11.05 3.46 8.05
N PHE A 215 -12.13 2.76 7.71
CA PHE A 215 -13.30 3.37 7.08
C PHE A 215 -14.29 3.77 8.16
N VAL A 216 -14.66 5.04 8.19
CA VAL A 216 -15.44 5.64 9.26
C VAL A 216 -16.53 6.50 8.65
N ASN A 217 -17.76 6.38 9.14
CA ASN A 217 -18.80 7.36 8.79
C ASN A 217 -18.32 8.75 9.23
N PRO A 218 -18.41 9.81 8.42
CA PRO A 218 -18.01 11.17 8.78
C PRO A 218 -18.55 11.66 10.14
N GLU A 219 -19.74 11.26 10.52
CA GLU A 219 -20.34 11.57 11.83
C GLU A 219 -19.56 11.00 13.02
N SER A 220 -18.99 9.81 12.88
CA SER A 220 -18.20 9.12 13.92
C SER A 220 -16.70 9.43 13.86
N ARG A 221 -16.25 10.20 12.85
CA ARG A 221 -14.82 10.42 12.58
C ARG A 221 -14.06 10.95 13.80
N MET A 222 -14.62 11.95 14.49
CA MET A 222 -13.95 12.55 15.64
C MET A 222 -13.90 11.62 16.86
N ASP A 223 -14.90 10.76 17.02
CA ASP A 223 -14.92 9.77 18.10
C ASP A 223 -13.87 8.68 17.88
N VAL A 224 -13.72 8.22 16.64
CA VAL A 224 -12.65 7.27 16.26
C VAL A 224 -11.28 7.92 16.47
N ILE A 225 -11.05 9.16 16.02
CA ILE A 225 -9.76 9.85 16.24
C ILE A 225 -9.46 10.00 17.74
N ARG A 226 -10.45 10.35 18.58
CA ARG A 226 -10.29 10.42 20.03
C ARG A 226 -10.01 9.06 20.67
N ALA A 227 -10.62 7.99 20.18
CA ALA A 227 -10.34 6.63 20.66
C ALA A 227 -8.91 6.22 20.31
N LEU A 228 -8.46 6.52 19.09
CA LEU A 228 -7.11 6.22 18.62
C LEU A 228 -6.02 7.05 19.33
N SER A 229 -6.31 8.29 19.77
CA SER A 229 -5.34 9.13 20.47
C SER A 229 -4.93 8.61 21.86
N ARG A 230 -5.56 7.53 22.34
CA ARG A 230 -5.17 6.83 23.58
C ARG A 230 -3.98 5.88 23.38
N PHE A 231 -3.62 5.59 22.15
CA PHE A 231 -2.48 4.76 21.79
C PHE A 231 -1.30 5.62 21.39
N GLU A 232 -0.09 5.09 21.55
CA GLU A 232 1.09 5.69 20.94
C GLU A 232 0.92 5.66 19.41
N GLY A 233 1.06 6.82 18.78
CA GLY A 233 0.87 6.93 17.34
C GLY A 233 0.25 8.26 16.92
N GLN A 234 -0.13 8.35 15.66
CA GLN A 234 -0.68 9.57 15.10
C GLN A 234 -1.75 9.29 14.06
N SER A 235 -2.90 9.95 14.21
CA SER A 235 -3.94 9.98 13.17
C SER A 235 -3.61 11.03 12.13
N SER A 236 -3.86 10.71 10.87
CA SER A 236 -3.74 11.66 9.75
C SER A 236 -4.89 11.48 8.76
N ASN A 237 -5.11 12.52 7.95
CA ASN A 237 -6.07 12.48 6.88
C ASN A 237 -5.53 11.65 5.71
N CYS A 238 -6.43 11.02 4.98
CA CYS A 238 -6.13 10.40 3.69
C CYS A 238 -6.34 11.44 2.60
N HIS A 239 -5.40 11.55 1.68
CA HIS A 239 -5.55 12.33 0.47
C HIS A 239 -5.01 11.53 -0.72
N PHE A 240 -5.82 11.44 -1.78
CA PHE A 240 -5.45 10.66 -2.97
C PHE A 240 -4.85 11.56 -4.04
N THR A 241 -3.69 11.17 -4.57
CA THR A 241 -3.08 11.81 -5.73
C THR A 241 -3.54 11.13 -7.01
N LYS A 242 -3.58 11.89 -8.12
CA LYS A 242 -3.98 11.36 -9.42
C LYS A 242 -2.79 10.91 -10.27
N THR A 243 -1.61 11.40 -9.94
CA THR A 243 -0.36 11.17 -10.69
C THR A 243 0.65 10.41 -9.86
N GLY A 244 1.44 9.57 -10.52
CA GLY A 244 2.58 8.89 -9.93
C GLY A 244 3.84 9.74 -9.91
N ALA A 245 5.00 9.09 -9.89
CA ALA A 245 6.30 9.73 -9.84
C ALA A 245 6.53 10.65 -11.04
N GLN A 246 7.01 11.87 -10.78
CA GLN A 246 7.32 12.88 -11.77
C GLN A 246 8.75 13.39 -11.60
N ALA A 247 9.40 13.76 -12.67
CA ALA A 247 10.70 14.43 -12.66
C ALA A 247 10.68 15.59 -13.67
N TRP A 248 11.47 16.60 -13.39
CA TRP A 248 11.67 17.75 -14.28
C TRP A 248 13.03 18.37 -14.02
N SER A 249 13.60 18.98 -15.05
CA SER A 249 14.82 19.77 -14.95
C SER A 249 14.49 21.23 -14.64
N VAL A 250 15.19 21.82 -13.65
CA VAL A 250 15.14 23.25 -13.37
C VAL A 250 16.24 23.93 -14.17
N LYS A 251 15.88 24.87 -15.04
CA LYS A 251 16.83 25.67 -15.85
C LYS A 251 17.30 26.88 -15.05
#